data_591327638e7c28a2845ffc590e3b4083
#
_entry.id   591327638e7c28a2845ffc590e3b4083
#
_cell.length_a   1.000
_cell.length_b   1.000
_cell.length_c   1.000
_cell.angle_alpha   90.00
_cell.angle_beta   90.00
_cell.angle_gamma   90.00
#
_symmetry.space_group_name_H-M   'P 1'
#
loop_
_entity.id
_entity.type
_entity.pdbx_description
1 polymer ?
#
loop_
_entity_poly.entity_id
_entity_poly.type
_entity_poly.pdbx_seq_one_letter_code
_entity_poly.pdbx_strand_id
1 'polypeptide(L)'
;SYVIDTKKFSLTKLKYAVQKLEGLSFVDGKNSLSGKDILGDFFEGIIRNGFKQSKGQFFTHINIVRFMLYAVQADRLAIKRIKNDLEIPYMVDPSAGSGTFLIEYMKFITFNMKYRNRGATGYNTDLGTSRKVKDKLAEWFGIDNRENRWAATFIYGSEINFNLGTATKVNMILHGDGSTNIFVKDGLLPFSQYIKESSPNVLHDSSEDSLYQDKAVNGNFDLILTNPPFSVELDNDTKKSLKKGFLFGDKKNSENLFIERWYQLLRENGRLAAVLPESVFDTSENKYIRLFIYKYFKVKAVVSLPQLAFEPFTSTKTSILFAQKKTQAEIEKWNKIWADVSKLYGQLKTRTENIIDVVDGKKAKAKLPSIRNLTEKEEADVIKAMLQSYLSPADKDKSAVELVTKYRSELAIITKLDKDLQGYFGYVNVWWVFSEVAKQLPYDIFMAEVDAIGYKRTTRSEKETINELYRSVNNNEPMVDDNIIETVLDEMRKIEWD
;
A
#
# COMPACT_ATOMS: atom_id res chain seq x y z
N SER A 1 -3.91 -27.99 -27.85
CA SER A 1 -3.84 -27.27 -29.13
C SER A 1 -4.81 -26.12 -29.11
N TYR A 2 -4.33 -24.90 -29.18
CA TYR A 2 -5.18 -23.73 -29.33
C TYR A 2 -5.69 -23.66 -30.77
N VAL A 3 -6.98 -23.78 -30.95
CA VAL A 3 -7.63 -23.56 -32.25
C VAL A 3 -7.89 -22.08 -32.38
N ILE A 4 -7.26 -21.43 -33.37
CA ILE A 4 -7.52 -20.03 -33.70
C ILE A 4 -8.95 -19.92 -34.18
N ASP A 5 -9.79 -19.14 -33.51
CA ASP A 5 -11.14 -18.84 -33.92
C ASP A 5 -11.13 -17.98 -35.20
N THR A 6 -11.16 -18.64 -36.36
CA THR A 6 -11.13 -18.00 -37.68
C THR A 6 -12.34 -17.11 -37.97
N LYS A 7 -13.42 -17.20 -37.18
CA LYS A 7 -14.58 -16.30 -37.26
C LYS A 7 -14.27 -14.93 -36.62
N LYS A 8 -13.39 -14.90 -35.65
CA LYS A 8 -12.96 -13.66 -34.94
C LYS A 8 -11.66 -13.07 -35.49
N PHE A 9 -10.81 -13.89 -36.12
CA PHE A 9 -9.49 -13.47 -36.60
C PHE A 9 -9.32 -13.79 -38.08
N SER A 10 -9.07 -12.77 -38.89
CA SER A 10 -8.72 -12.94 -40.30
C SER A 10 -7.34 -13.57 -40.42
N LEU A 11 -7.26 -14.76 -41.01
CA LEU A 11 -5.99 -15.47 -41.27
C LEU A 11 -4.99 -14.61 -42.06
N THR A 12 -5.49 -13.79 -42.99
CA THR A 12 -4.69 -12.87 -43.80
C THR A 12 -4.06 -11.77 -42.95
N LYS A 13 -4.80 -11.20 -41.99
CA LYS A 13 -4.27 -10.21 -41.06
C LYS A 13 -3.22 -10.83 -40.11
N LEU A 14 -3.45 -12.06 -39.66
CA LEU A 14 -2.47 -12.78 -38.84
C LEU A 14 -1.20 -13.08 -39.62
N LYS A 15 -1.28 -13.57 -40.84
CA LYS A 15 -0.11 -13.80 -41.72
C LYS A 15 0.66 -12.50 -41.96
N TYR A 16 -0.03 -11.40 -42.24
CA TYR A 16 0.61 -10.08 -42.40
C TYR A 16 1.33 -9.62 -41.14
N ALA A 17 0.71 -9.77 -39.97
CA ALA A 17 1.35 -9.42 -38.69
C ALA A 17 2.59 -10.26 -38.44
N VAL A 18 2.51 -11.60 -38.62
CA VAL A 18 3.65 -12.51 -38.47
C VAL A 18 4.78 -12.14 -39.42
N GLN A 19 4.50 -11.89 -40.71
CA GLN A 19 5.50 -11.48 -41.71
C GLN A 19 6.19 -10.14 -41.34
N LYS A 20 5.48 -9.21 -40.72
CA LYS A 20 6.05 -7.94 -40.25
C LYS A 20 6.92 -8.10 -39.00
N LEU A 21 6.64 -9.11 -38.16
CA LEU A 21 7.35 -9.40 -36.93
C LEU A 21 8.56 -10.34 -37.16
N GLU A 22 8.53 -11.18 -38.21
CA GLU A 22 9.51 -12.23 -38.48
C GLU A 22 10.95 -11.73 -38.71
N GLY A 23 11.14 -10.47 -39.05
CA GLY A 23 12.45 -9.84 -39.24
C GLY A 23 12.91 -8.94 -38.08
N LEU A 24 12.12 -8.83 -37.00
CA LEU A 24 12.42 -7.96 -35.88
C LEU A 24 13.13 -8.74 -34.75
N SER A 25 14.33 -8.31 -34.36
CA SER A 25 14.96 -8.78 -33.13
C SER A 25 14.38 -8.01 -31.95
N PHE A 26 13.70 -8.73 -31.04
CA PHE A 26 13.14 -8.17 -29.82
C PHE A 26 14.14 -8.18 -28.64
N VAL A 27 15.38 -8.58 -28.88
CA VAL A 27 16.43 -8.76 -27.88
C VAL A 27 17.58 -7.78 -28.11
N ASP A 28 17.29 -6.49 -28.11
CA ASP A 28 18.33 -5.46 -28.11
C ASP A 28 18.31 -4.70 -26.77
N GLY A 29 19.39 -4.84 -26.01
CA GLY A 29 19.62 -4.10 -24.77
C GLY A 29 20.03 -4.93 -23.58
N LYS A 30 21.16 -5.61 -23.68
CA LYS A 30 21.66 -6.56 -22.68
C LYS A 30 22.03 -5.96 -21.30
N ASN A 31 22.05 -4.64 -21.09
CA ASN A 31 22.75 -4.07 -19.92
C ASN A 31 22.09 -2.86 -19.24
N SER A 32 20.85 -2.55 -19.47
CA SER A 32 20.22 -1.41 -18.79
C SER A 32 18.76 -1.65 -18.46
N LEU A 33 18.28 -1.04 -17.36
CA LEU A 33 16.84 -0.78 -17.17
C LEU A 33 16.24 -0.04 -18.38
N SER A 34 17.09 0.58 -19.19
CA SER A 34 16.77 1.36 -20.36
C SER A 34 16.77 0.59 -21.68
N GLY A 35 17.13 -0.69 -21.69
CA GLY A 35 16.89 -1.50 -22.90
C GLY A 35 15.44 -1.28 -23.28
N LYS A 36 15.20 -0.61 -24.44
CA LYS A 36 13.84 -0.42 -24.93
C LYS A 36 13.19 -1.78 -24.90
N ASP A 37 12.31 -1.98 -23.94
CA ASP A 37 11.50 -3.16 -23.86
C ASP A 37 10.45 -3.07 -24.96
N ILE A 38 10.94 -3.18 -26.22
CA ILE A 38 10.11 -3.08 -27.42
C ILE A 38 8.94 -4.07 -27.32
N LEU A 39 9.19 -5.21 -26.69
CA LEU A 39 8.18 -6.22 -26.51
C LEU A 39 7.19 -5.85 -25.38
N GLY A 40 7.70 -5.32 -24.27
CA GLY A 40 6.86 -4.80 -23.18
C GLY A 40 6.04 -3.60 -23.61
N ASP A 41 6.65 -2.63 -24.31
CA ASP A 41 5.96 -1.47 -24.85
C ASP A 41 4.92 -1.86 -25.90
N PHE A 42 5.23 -2.84 -26.74
CA PHE A 42 4.29 -3.39 -27.74
C PHE A 42 3.11 -4.10 -27.04
N PHE A 43 3.38 -4.94 -26.04
CA PHE A 43 2.34 -5.62 -25.26
C PHE A 43 1.52 -4.63 -24.45
N GLU A 44 2.14 -3.68 -23.77
CA GLU A 44 1.42 -2.62 -23.07
C GLU A 44 0.53 -1.82 -24.03
N GLY A 45 1.02 -1.53 -25.22
CA GLY A 45 0.25 -0.89 -26.29
C GLY A 45 -0.95 -1.73 -26.76
N ILE A 46 -0.79 -3.05 -26.89
CA ILE A 46 -1.90 -3.97 -27.24
C ILE A 46 -2.90 -4.04 -26.09
N ILE A 47 -2.45 -4.19 -24.86
CA ILE A 47 -3.32 -4.26 -23.69
C ILE A 47 -4.08 -2.96 -23.53
N ARG A 48 -3.42 -1.82 -23.65
CA ARG A 48 -4.01 -0.49 -23.53
C ARG A 48 -5.08 -0.21 -24.59
N ASN A 49 -4.84 -0.64 -25.83
CA ASN A 49 -5.76 -0.40 -26.95
C ASN A 49 -6.78 -1.53 -27.19
N GLY A 50 -6.50 -2.75 -26.74
CA GLY A 50 -7.28 -3.94 -27.02
C GLY A 50 -8.28 -4.32 -25.94
N PHE A 51 -8.07 -3.91 -24.71
CA PHE A 51 -8.97 -4.25 -23.61
C PHE A 51 -9.80 -3.03 -23.21
N LYS A 52 -11.12 -3.15 -23.35
CA LYS A 52 -12.05 -2.22 -22.69
C LYS A 52 -11.86 -2.37 -21.20
N GLN A 53 -11.41 -1.32 -20.55
CA GLN A 53 -11.22 -1.28 -19.10
C GLN A 53 -12.57 -1.48 -18.41
N SER A 54 -12.63 -2.41 -17.47
CA SER A 54 -13.72 -2.50 -16.53
C SER A 54 -13.63 -1.32 -15.54
N LYS A 55 -14.77 -0.92 -14.97
CA LYS A 55 -14.82 0.18 -14.00
C LYS A 55 -13.75 -0.02 -12.90
N GLY A 56 -12.91 1.00 -12.69
CA GLY A 56 -11.93 1.05 -11.60
C GLY A 56 -10.55 0.43 -11.88
N GLN A 57 -10.28 -0.08 -13.10
CA GLN A 57 -8.96 -0.59 -13.48
C GLN A 57 -8.17 0.46 -14.26
N PHE A 58 -6.97 0.82 -13.78
CA PHE A 58 -6.11 1.83 -14.39
C PHE A 58 -4.67 1.32 -14.48
N PHE A 59 -4.01 1.62 -15.59
CA PHE A 59 -2.59 1.27 -15.77
C PHE A 59 -1.71 2.31 -15.06
N THR A 60 -0.82 1.82 -14.20
CA THR A 60 0.16 2.68 -13.53
C THR A 60 1.36 2.91 -14.44
N HIS A 61 1.73 4.18 -14.61
CA HIS A 61 2.89 4.53 -15.43
C HIS A 61 4.19 4.05 -14.77
N ILE A 62 5.14 3.64 -15.61
CA ILE A 62 6.44 3.09 -15.19
C ILE A 62 7.22 4.04 -14.24
N ASN A 63 7.12 5.35 -14.43
CA ASN A 63 7.78 6.34 -13.56
C ASN A 63 7.28 6.23 -12.11
N ILE A 64 5.98 6.03 -11.92
CA ILE A 64 5.40 5.84 -10.58
C ILE A 64 5.93 4.53 -9.98
N VAL A 65 5.92 3.44 -10.75
CA VAL A 65 6.37 2.12 -10.26
C VAL A 65 7.85 2.15 -9.87
N ARG A 66 8.70 2.75 -10.70
CA ARG A 66 10.15 2.90 -10.40
C ARG A 66 10.39 3.77 -9.18
N PHE A 67 9.68 4.89 -9.08
CA PHE A 67 9.73 5.70 -7.87
C PHE A 67 9.38 4.87 -6.63
N MET A 68 8.28 4.13 -6.66
CA MET A 68 7.85 3.29 -5.54
C MET A 68 8.91 2.26 -5.16
N LEU A 69 9.54 1.58 -6.13
CA LEU A 69 10.60 0.59 -5.88
C LEU A 69 11.82 1.18 -5.15
N TYR A 70 12.28 2.35 -5.58
CA TYR A 70 13.40 3.03 -4.92
C TYR A 70 13.01 3.65 -3.58
N ALA A 71 11.79 4.18 -3.47
CA ALA A 71 11.29 4.79 -2.25
C ALA A 71 11.11 3.78 -1.09
N VAL A 72 10.63 2.55 -1.40
CA VAL A 72 10.61 1.46 -0.42
C VAL A 72 11.99 0.83 -0.19
N GLN A 73 13.02 1.31 -0.90
CA GLN A 73 14.39 0.79 -0.82
C GLN A 73 14.46 -0.73 -1.08
N ALA A 74 13.77 -1.20 -2.12
CA ALA A 74 13.73 -2.62 -2.48
C ALA A 74 15.13 -3.19 -2.81
N ASP A 75 16.06 -2.37 -3.32
CA ASP A 75 17.46 -2.69 -3.54
C ASP A 75 18.20 -3.01 -2.23
N ARG A 76 18.08 -2.15 -1.21
CA ARG A 76 18.69 -2.37 0.10
C ARG A 76 18.08 -3.57 0.81
N LEU A 77 16.74 -3.74 0.70
CA LEU A 77 16.05 -4.91 1.24
C LEU A 77 16.57 -6.20 0.59
N ALA A 78 16.74 -6.22 -0.73
CA ALA A 78 17.26 -7.38 -1.45
C ALA A 78 18.70 -7.71 -1.01
N ILE A 79 19.60 -6.72 -0.91
CA ILE A 79 20.95 -6.94 -0.41
C ILE A 79 20.93 -7.54 1.00
N LYS A 80 20.10 -7.00 1.91
CA LYS A 80 19.94 -7.50 3.28
C LYS A 80 19.47 -8.96 3.30
N ARG A 81 18.38 -9.28 2.56
CA ARG A 81 17.81 -10.63 2.49
C ARG A 81 18.77 -11.64 1.89
N ILE A 82 19.46 -11.30 0.80
CA ILE A 82 20.43 -12.20 0.14
C ILE A 82 21.61 -12.49 1.06
N LYS A 83 22.11 -11.47 1.79
CA LYS A 83 23.26 -11.67 2.70
C LYS A 83 22.90 -12.49 3.94
N ASN A 84 21.73 -12.27 4.51
CA ASN A 84 21.37 -12.85 5.80
C ASN A 84 20.63 -14.19 5.64
N ASP A 85 19.73 -14.28 4.66
CA ASP A 85 18.80 -15.38 4.54
C ASP A 85 19.02 -16.24 3.28
N LEU A 86 19.88 -15.79 2.36
CA LEU A 86 20.11 -16.42 1.04
C LEU A 86 18.80 -16.48 0.22
N GLU A 87 17.97 -15.45 0.33
CA GLU A 87 16.72 -15.32 -0.38
C GLU A 87 16.59 -13.94 -1.03
N ILE A 88 15.88 -13.86 -2.14
CA ILE A 88 15.39 -12.60 -2.71
C ILE A 88 14.09 -12.26 -1.97
N PRO A 89 13.77 -10.97 -1.72
CA PRO A 89 12.53 -10.61 -1.08
C PRO A 89 11.30 -11.11 -1.85
N TYR A 90 10.38 -11.78 -1.16
CA TYR A 90 9.10 -12.18 -1.73
C TYR A 90 8.23 -10.95 -1.96
N MET A 91 7.79 -10.76 -3.20
CA MET A 91 6.92 -9.64 -3.60
C MET A 91 5.59 -10.17 -4.11
N VAL A 92 4.49 -9.50 -3.76
CA VAL A 92 3.17 -9.79 -4.30
C VAL A 92 2.43 -8.52 -4.69
N ASP A 93 1.69 -8.60 -5.82
CA ASP A 93 0.65 -7.65 -6.20
C ASP A 93 -0.69 -8.38 -6.27
N PRO A 94 -1.59 -8.17 -5.29
CA PRO A 94 -2.89 -8.86 -5.28
C PRO A 94 -3.92 -8.26 -6.25
N SER A 95 -3.53 -7.23 -7.03
CA SER A 95 -4.34 -6.58 -8.08
C SER A 95 -3.47 -6.26 -9.30
N ALA A 96 -2.77 -7.28 -9.80
CA ALA A 96 -1.63 -7.16 -10.69
C ALA A 96 -1.89 -6.43 -12.03
N GLY A 97 -3.14 -6.33 -12.46
CA GLY A 97 -3.49 -5.66 -13.70
C GLY A 97 -2.71 -6.20 -14.90
N SER A 98 -1.94 -5.36 -15.57
CA SER A 98 -1.05 -5.71 -16.68
C SER A 98 0.29 -6.35 -16.24
N GLY A 99 0.55 -6.42 -14.94
CA GLY A 99 1.80 -6.94 -14.39
C GLY A 99 2.96 -5.93 -14.33
N THR A 100 2.71 -4.65 -14.56
CA THR A 100 3.76 -3.61 -14.58
C THR A 100 4.59 -3.60 -13.29
N PHE A 101 3.96 -3.69 -12.11
CA PHE A 101 4.68 -3.76 -10.83
C PHE A 101 5.58 -5.00 -10.74
N LEU A 102 5.10 -6.14 -11.18
CA LEU A 102 5.83 -7.42 -11.12
C LEU A 102 7.05 -7.40 -12.04
N ILE A 103 6.87 -6.92 -13.28
CA ILE A 103 7.92 -6.84 -14.30
C ILE A 103 8.98 -5.82 -13.90
N GLU A 104 8.57 -4.64 -13.45
CA GLU A 104 9.52 -3.62 -13.02
C GLU A 104 10.29 -4.03 -11.76
N TYR A 105 9.66 -4.74 -10.82
CA TYR A 105 10.38 -5.33 -9.68
C TYR A 105 11.41 -6.37 -10.15
N MET A 106 11.04 -7.24 -11.08
CA MET A 106 11.96 -8.23 -11.65
C MET A 106 13.18 -7.57 -12.30
N LYS A 107 12.96 -6.60 -13.20
CA LYS A 107 14.03 -5.83 -13.85
C LYS A 107 14.90 -5.10 -12.81
N PHE A 108 14.26 -4.46 -11.84
CA PHE A 108 14.91 -3.71 -10.79
C PHE A 108 15.87 -4.56 -9.94
N ILE A 109 15.42 -5.73 -9.49
CA ILE A 109 16.27 -6.63 -8.69
C ILE A 109 17.42 -7.16 -9.52
N THR A 110 17.16 -7.65 -10.72
CA THR A 110 18.23 -8.16 -11.62
C THR A 110 19.25 -7.07 -11.91
N PHE A 111 18.80 -5.85 -12.23
CA PHE A 111 19.71 -4.73 -12.46
C PHE A 111 20.56 -4.40 -11.22
N ASN A 112 19.95 -4.22 -10.06
CA ASN A 112 20.65 -3.81 -8.85
C ASN A 112 21.59 -4.91 -8.32
N MET A 113 21.30 -6.19 -8.53
CA MET A 113 22.12 -7.30 -8.03
C MET A 113 23.23 -7.71 -9.01
N LYS A 114 22.99 -7.62 -10.33
CA LYS A 114 23.92 -8.11 -11.35
C LYS A 114 24.73 -6.99 -12.01
N TYR A 115 24.11 -5.84 -12.29
CA TYR A 115 24.73 -4.82 -13.16
C TYR A 115 25.20 -3.58 -12.42
N ARG A 116 24.44 -3.10 -11.43
CA ARG A 116 24.79 -1.92 -10.66
C ARG A 116 25.98 -2.21 -9.73
N ASN A 117 26.93 -1.29 -9.62
CA ASN A 117 28.13 -1.41 -8.77
C ASN A 117 28.83 -2.76 -8.92
N ARG A 118 28.96 -3.24 -10.17
CA ARG A 118 29.48 -4.57 -10.48
C ARG A 118 30.97 -4.68 -10.17
N GLY A 119 31.31 -5.55 -9.21
CA GLY A 119 32.68 -5.84 -8.83
C GLY A 119 33.29 -7.05 -9.56
N ALA A 120 34.49 -7.45 -9.14
CA ALA A 120 35.23 -8.58 -9.69
C ALA A 120 34.48 -9.94 -9.59
N THR A 121 33.49 -10.04 -8.69
CA THR A 121 32.62 -11.23 -8.56
C THR A 121 31.61 -11.36 -9.69
N GLY A 122 31.43 -10.32 -10.52
CA GLY A 122 30.39 -10.25 -11.54
C GLY A 122 29.04 -9.77 -11.03
N TYR A 123 28.93 -9.40 -9.75
CA TYR A 123 27.70 -8.94 -9.08
C TYR A 123 27.96 -7.66 -8.29
N ASN A 124 26.90 -7.08 -7.73
CA ASN A 124 26.98 -5.88 -6.90
C ASN A 124 27.93 -6.08 -5.70
N THR A 125 28.84 -5.15 -5.50
CA THR A 125 29.86 -5.19 -4.43
C THR A 125 29.27 -5.22 -3.02
N ASP A 126 28.11 -4.63 -2.81
CA ASP A 126 27.43 -4.58 -1.50
C ASP A 126 26.97 -5.96 -1.01
N LEU A 127 26.85 -6.93 -1.92
CA LEU A 127 26.54 -8.33 -1.59
C LEU A 127 27.70 -9.06 -0.90
N GLY A 128 28.91 -8.52 -0.96
CA GLY A 128 30.10 -9.08 -0.34
C GLY A 128 30.68 -10.25 -1.11
N THR A 129 31.54 -11.04 -0.43
CA THR A 129 32.35 -12.09 -1.06
C THR A 129 32.08 -13.50 -0.54
N SER A 130 31.06 -13.67 0.31
CA SER A 130 30.69 -15.00 0.86
C SER A 130 30.43 -16.01 -0.24
N ARG A 131 31.01 -17.22 -0.11
CA ARG A 131 30.84 -18.31 -1.08
C ARG A 131 29.37 -18.68 -1.25
N LYS A 132 28.62 -18.82 -0.14
CA LYS A 132 27.19 -19.16 -0.17
C LYS A 132 26.37 -18.13 -0.95
N VAL A 133 26.66 -16.85 -0.75
CA VAL A 133 25.99 -15.75 -1.50
C VAL A 133 26.35 -15.85 -2.99
N LYS A 134 27.65 -16.05 -3.32
CA LYS A 134 28.08 -16.19 -4.73
C LYS A 134 27.41 -17.36 -5.44
N ASP A 135 27.31 -18.52 -4.77
CA ASP A 135 26.65 -19.69 -5.32
C ASP A 135 25.16 -19.42 -5.62
N LYS A 136 24.46 -18.73 -4.72
CA LYS A 136 23.07 -18.31 -4.94
C LYS A 136 22.92 -17.26 -6.06
N LEU A 137 23.81 -16.27 -6.12
CA LEU A 137 23.80 -15.30 -7.21
C LEU A 137 24.06 -15.94 -8.57
N ALA A 138 24.96 -16.93 -8.64
CA ALA A 138 25.19 -17.70 -9.85
C ALA A 138 23.95 -18.54 -10.24
N GLU A 139 23.27 -19.15 -9.27
CA GLU A 139 22.00 -19.86 -9.47
C GLU A 139 20.92 -18.95 -10.07
N TRP A 140 20.75 -17.74 -9.53
CA TRP A 140 19.66 -16.84 -9.90
C TRP A 140 19.95 -16.01 -11.16
N PHE A 141 21.18 -15.49 -11.31
CA PHE A 141 21.56 -14.49 -12.30
C PHE A 141 22.66 -14.96 -13.26
N GLY A 142 23.22 -16.17 -13.06
CA GLY A 142 24.44 -16.61 -13.75
C GLY A 142 24.26 -17.02 -15.20
N ILE A 143 23.05 -17.31 -15.64
CA ILE A 143 22.78 -17.79 -17.00
C ILE A 143 22.31 -16.64 -17.87
N ASP A 144 23.07 -16.34 -18.94
CA ASP A 144 22.67 -15.35 -19.93
C ASP A 144 21.32 -15.73 -20.56
N ASN A 145 20.46 -14.75 -20.78
CA ASN A 145 19.09 -14.87 -21.30
C ASN A 145 18.10 -15.62 -20.38
N ARG A 146 18.51 -15.99 -19.15
CA ARG A 146 17.62 -16.58 -18.12
C ARG A 146 17.86 -15.99 -16.74
N GLU A 147 18.37 -14.77 -16.69
CA GLU A 147 18.74 -14.07 -15.45
C GLU A 147 17.55 -13.63 -14.60
N ASN A 148 16.33 -13.75 -15.10
CA ASN A 148 15.10 -13.43 -14.38
C ASN A 148 14.34 -14.65 -13.87
N ARG A 149 14.84 -15.87 -14.07
CA ARG A 149 14.14 -17.11 -13.65
C ARG A 149 13.91 -17.22 -12.15
N TRP A 150 14.65 -16.47 -11.34
CA TRP A 150 14.44 -16.36 -9.90
C TRP A 150 13.03 -15.83 -9.57
N ALA A 151 12.45 -15.02 -10.46
CA ALA A 151 11.11 -14.45 -10.31
C ALA A 151 10.03 -15.52 -10.16
N ALA A 152 10.21 -16.69 -10.79
CA ALA A 152 9.31 -17.84 -10.64
C ALA A 152 9.14 -18.33 -9.19
N THR A 153 10.07 -18.01 -8.31
CA THR A 153 9.99 -18.35 -6.87
C THR A 153 9.50 -17.19 -6.03
N PHE A 154 9.94 -15.96 -6.34
CA PHE A 154 9.83 -14.83 -5.41
C PHE A 154 8.80 -13.78 -5.81
N ILE A 155 8.24 -13.85 -7.03
CA ILE A 155 7.24 -12.88 -7.51
C ILE A 155 5.88 -13.54 -7.64
N TYR A 156 4.86 -12.89 -7.07
CA TYR A 156 3.47 -13.35 -7.03
C TYR A 156 2.53 -12.25 -7.50
N GLY A 157 1.47 -12.64 -8.21
CA GLY A 157 0.42 -11.73 -8.63
C GLY A 157 -0.95 -12.38 -8.73
N SER A 158 -1.99 -11.61 -8.50
CA SER A 158 -3.38 -12.03 -8.72
C SER A 158 -4.12 -10.99 -9.56
N GLU A 159 -4.88 -11.43 -10.55
CA GLU A 159 -5.71 -10.59 -11.39
C GLU A 159 -7.04 -11.30 -11.69
N ILE A 160 -8.14 -10.65 -11.36
CA ILE A 160 -9.49 -11.23 -11.51
C ILE A 160 -9.94 -11.30 -12.98
N ASN A 161 -9.51 -10.33 -13.80
CA ASN A 161 -9.86 -10.30 -15.21
C ASN A 161 -9.07 -11.35 -15.98
N PHE A 162 -9.75 -12.35 -16.53
CA PHE A 162 -9.14 -13.46 -17.23
C PHE A 162 -8.22 -13.02 -18.37
N ASN A 163 -8.65 -12.08 -19.19
CA ASN A 163 -7.87 -11.63 -20.35
C ASN A 163 -6.60 -10.88 -19.89
N LEU A 164 -6.76 -9.99 -18.91
CA LEU A 164 -5.66 -9.19 -18.39
C LEU A 164 -4.66 -10.07 -17.63
N GLY A 165 -5.11 -10.98 -16.77
CA GLY A 165 -4.26 -11.93 -16.06
C GLY A 165 -3.54 -12.90 -17.01
N THR A 166 -4.18 -13.30 -18.11
CA THR A 166 -3.53 -14.09 -19.17
C THR A 166 -2.45 -13.27 -19.89
N ALA A 167 -2.75 -12.00 -20.21
CA ALA A 167 -1.76 -11.10 -20.80
C ALA A 167 -0.57 -10.87 -19.86
N THR A 168 -0.82 -10.69 -18.57
CA THR A 168 0.24 -10.60 -17.54
C THR A 168 1.13 -11.83 -17.51
N LYS A 169 0.55 -13.04 -17.57
CA LYS A 169 1.33 -14.29 -17.67
C LYS A 169 2.24 -14.31 -18.89
N VAL A 170 1.68 -13.95 -20.06
CA VAL A 170 2.48 -13.90 -21.30
C VAL A 170 3.60 -12.87 -21.18
N ASN A 171 3.30 -11.69 -20.63
CA ASN A 171 4.28 -10.62 -20.44
C ASN A 171 5.43 -11.07 -19.51
N MET A 172 5.13 -11.74 -18.39
CA MET A 172 6.14 -12.30 -17.50
C MET A 172 7.01 -13.37 -18.20
N ILE A 173 6.41 -14.27 -19.00
CA ILE A 173 7.15 -15.27 -19.79
C ILE A 173 8.13 -14.59 -20.75
N LEU A 174 7.70 -13.56 -21.44
CA LEU A 174 8.52 -12.81 -22.40
C LEU A 174 9.71 -12.14 -21.74
N HIS A 175 9.61 -11.77 -20.46
CA HIS A 175 10.69 -11.24 -19.65
C HIS A 175 11.54 -12.31 -18.96
N GLY A 176 11.27 -13.60 -19.21
CA GLY A 176 12.13 -14.72 -18.82
C GLY A 176 11.88 -15.33 -17.45
N ASP A 177 10.73 -15.10 -16.81
CA ASP A 177 10.41 -15.66 -15.48
C ASP A 177 9.68 -17.00 -15.50
N GLY A 178 9.00 -17.32 -16.62
CA GLY A 178 8.17 -18.54 -16.71
C GLY A 178 6.76 -18.41 -16.11
N SER A 179 6.32 -17.24 -15.62
CA SER A 179 4.95 -16.89 -15.19
C SER A 179 4.29 -17.79 -14.13
N THR A 180 5.07 -18.44 -13.31
CA THR A 180 4.56 -19.53 -12.48
C THR A 180 3.61 -19.13 -11.37
N ASN A 181 3.73 -17.92 -10.80
CA ASN A 181 2.95 -17.48 -9.63
C ASN A 181 1.97 -16.35 -9.95
N ILE A 182 1.48 -16.29 -11.21
CA ILE A 182 0.41 -15.38 -11.58
C ILE A 182 -0.91 -16.14 -11.55
N PHE A 183 -1.79 -15.76 -10.64
CA PHE A 183 -3.11 -16.36 -10.44
C PHE A 183 -4.17 -15.51 -11.14
N VAL A 184 -4.93 -16.13 -12.07
CA VAL A 184 -6.09 -15.49 -12.68
C VAL A 184 -7.27 -15.71 -11.74
N LYS A 185 -7.27 -14.96 -10.64
CA LYS A 185 -8.23 -15.08 -9.53
C LYS A 185 -8.39 -13.73 -8.85
N ASP A 186 -9.49 -13.58 -8.10
CA ASP A 186 -9.72 -12.43 -7.24
C ASP A 186 -8.64 -12.39 -6.12
N GLY A 187 -7.98 -11.24 -5.93
CA GLY A 187 -6.97 -11.02 -4.89
C GLY A 187 -7.50 -11.06 -3.45
N LEU A 188 -8.83 -11.07 -3.30
CA LEU A 188 -9.51 -11.13 -1.99
C LEU A 188 -10.01 -12.53 -1.61
N LEU A 189 -9.73 -13.56 -2.41
CA LEU A 189 -10.10 -14.93 -2.09
C LEU A 189 -9.36 -15.47 -0.86
N PRO A 190 -9.94 -16.46 -0.15
CA PRO A 190 -9.23 -17.22 0.88
C PRO A 190 -7.94 -17.81 0.33
N PHE A 191 -6.88 -17.85 1.15
CA PHE A 191 -5.55 -18.34 0.71
C PHE A 191 -5.56 -19.80 0.29
N SER A 192 -6.47 -20.62 0.80
CA SER A 192 -6.71 -22.01 0.39
C SER A 192 -7.08 -22.15 -1.08
N GLN A 193 -7.58 -21.09 -1.71
CA GLN A 193 -8.03 -21.13 -3.10
C GLN A 193 -6.92 -20.82 -4.13
N TYR A 194 -5.74 -20.36 -3.69
CA TYR A 194 -4.62 -20.13 -4.61
C TYR A 194 -3.81 -21.41 -4.83
N ILE A 195 -4.49 -22.42 -5.38
CA ILE A 195 -3.91 -23.73 -5.64
C ILE A 195 -3.00 -23.68 -6.87
N LYS A 196 -1.84 -24.34 -6.78
CA LYS A 196 -0.89 -24.54 -7.85
C LYS A 196 -0.33 -25.96 -7.75
N GLU A 197 -0.19 -26.62 -8.90
CA GLU A 197 0.29 -28.00 -8.97
C GLU A 197 1.80 -28.15 -8.68
N SER A 198 2.56 -27.06 -8.87
CA SER A 198 4.01 -27.05 -8.64
C SER A 198 4.39 -26.19 -7.45
N SER A 199 5.32 -26.67 -6.64
CA SER A 199 5.90 -25.96 -5.47
C SER A 199 7.14 -25.14 -5.89
N PRO A 200 7.50 -24.06 -5.14
CA PRO A 200 6.84 -23.55 -3.95
C PRO A 200 5.70 -22.59 -4.28
N ASN A 201 4.69 -22.54 -3.41
CA ASN A 201 3.59 -21.58 -3.50
C ASN A 201 3.31 -20.99 -2.11
N VAL A 202 3.96 -19.89 -1.78
CA VAL A 202 3.83 -19.25 -0.48
C VAL A 202 2.54 -18.43 -0.32
N LEU A 203 1.78 -18.26 -1.41
CA LEU A 203 0.47 -17.61 -1.36
C LEU A 203 -0.63 -18.58 -0.90
N HIS A 204 -0.44 -19.90 -1.10
CA HIS A 204 -1.40 -20.91 -0.68
C HIS A 204 -1.26 -21.17 0.83
N ASP A 205 -2.37 -21.14 1.54
CA ASP A 205 -2.48 -21.56 2.92
C ASP A 205 -3.76 -22.38 3.08
N SER A 206 -3.63 -23.63 3.51
CA SER A 206 -4.74 -24.53 3.77
C SER A 206 -5.21 -24.48 5.23
N SER A 207 -4.55 -23.74 6.10
CA SER A 207 -5.08 -23.42 7.42
C SER A 207 -6.30 -22.55 7.23
N GLU A 208 -7.41 -23.20 6.92
CA GLU A 208 -8.65 -22.54 6.63
C GLU A 208 -9.11 -21.69 7.79
N ASP A 209 -9.85 -20.68 7.44
CA ASP A 209 -10.73 -19.94 8.34
C ASP A 209 -10.03 -19.27 9.51
N SER A 210 -8.79 -18.92 9.35
CA SER A 210 -8.34 -17.79 10.11
C SER A 210 -9.22 -16.62 9.67
N LEU A 211 -10.39 -16.58 10.29
CA LEU A 211 -11.12 -15.35 10.40
C LEU A 211 -10.08 -14.29 10.67
N TYR A 212 -10.03 -13.27 9.86
CA TYR A 212 -9.34 -12.07 10.22
C TYR A 212 -9.77 -11.76 11.67
N GLN A 213 -8.95 -11.86 12.59
CA GLN A 213 -9.00 -11.33 13.95
C GLN A 213 -7.67 -11.68 14.61
N ASP A 214 -6.74 -10.74 14.58
CA ASP A 214 -5.44 -10.80 15.25
C ASP A 214 -4.45 -11.87 14.73
N LYS A 215 -4.77 -12.59 13.67
CA LYS A 215 -3.84 -13.51 13.02
C LYS A 215 -3.45 -13.00 11.65
N ALA A 216 -2.18 -12.79 11.43
CA ALA A 216 -1.63 -12.64 10.09
C ALA A 216 -1.86 -13.96 9.38
N VAL A 217 -2.78 -13.98 8.43
CA VAL A 217 -3.27 -15.22 7.84
C VAL A 217 -2.22 -15.88 6.96
N ASN A 218 -1.37 -15.10 6.30
CA ASN A 218 -0.30 -15.60 5.45
C ASN A 218 1.08 -15.14 5.92
N GLY A 219 1.34 -13.82 5.94
CA GLY A 219 2.57 -13.26 6.52
C GLY A 219 3.87 -13.65 5.82
N ASN A 220 3.83 -14.03 4.53
CA ASN A 220 4.99 -14.58 3.83
C ASN A 220 5.75 -13.57 2.96
N PHE A 221 5.16 -12.40 2.71
CA PHE A 221 5.71 -11.45 1.76
C PHE A 221 6.49 -10.32 2.42
N ASP A 222 7.65 -10.01 1.84
CA ASP A 222 8.50 -8.90 2.28
C ASP A 222 8.01 -7.56 1.73
N LEU A 223 7.39 -7.58 0.54
CA LEU A 223 7.09 -6.39 -0.24
C LEU A 223 5.75 -6.50 -0.96
N ILE A 224 4.98 -5.43 -0.88
CA ILE A 224 3.80 -5.21 -1.71
C ILE A 224 3.97 -3.87 -2.44
N LEU A 225 3.87 -3.91 -3.77
CA LEU A 225 3.70 -2.73 -4.61
C LEU A 225 2.44 -2.95 -5.44
N THR A 226 1.51 -2.01 -5.40
CA THR A 226 0.19 -2.26 -5.98
C THR A 226 -0.60 -0.98 -6.27
N ASN A 227 -1.54 -1.08 -7.19
CA ASN A 227 -2.58 -0.10 -7.45
C ASN A 227 -3.92 -0.84 -7.47
N PRO A 228 -4.66 -0.91 -6.34
CA PRO A 228 -5.92 -1.62 -6.28
C PRO A 228 -7.01 -0.93 -7.13
N PRO A 229 -8.08 -1.64 -7.51
CA PRO A 229 -9.21 -1.00 -8.16
C PRO A 229 -9.92 -0.03 -7.22
N PHE A 230 -10.25 1.18 -7.71
CA PHE A 230 -10.90 2.21 -6.91
C PHE A 230 -12.42 2.17 -7.03
N SER A 231 -13.11 2.36 -5.90
CA SER A 231 -14.57 2.57 -5.82
C SER A 231 -15.39 1.49 -6.52
N VAL A 232 -14.91 0.24 -6.52
CA VAL A 232 -15.69 -0.89 -6.98
C VAL A 232 -16.65 -1.27 -5.87
N GLU A 233 -17.95 -1.07 -6.11
CA GLU A 233 -19.00 -1.53 -5.19
C GLU A 233 -19.16 -3.03 -5.26
N LEU A 234 -19.09 -3.68 -4.11
CA LEU A 234 -19.29 -5.11 -3.98
C LEU A 234 -20.78 -5.42 -3.84
N ASP A 235 -21.23 -6.47 -4.49
CA ASP A 235 -22.58 -6.99 -4.31
C ASP A 235 -22.76 -7.65 -2.92
N ASN A 236 -24.01 -7.90 -2.55
CA ASN A 236 -24.33 -8.41 -1.23
C ASN A 236 -23.82 -9.84 -0.95
N ASP A 237 -23.73 -10.67 -1.97
CA ASP A 237 -23.29 -12.06 -1.80
C ASP A 237 -21.76 -12.12 -1.66
N THR A 238 -21.04 -11.31 -2.43
CA THR A 238 -19.61 -11.09 -2.26
C THR A 238 -19.28 -10.57 -0.84
N LYS A 239 -20.03 -9.58 -0.34
CA LYS A 239 -19.87 -9.08 1.04
C LYS A 239 -20.09 -10.16 2.09
N LYS A 240 -21.09 -11.03 1.92
CA LYS A 240 -21.31 -12.15 2.86
C LYS A 240 -20.14 -13.13 2.88
N SER A 241 -19.56 -13.39 1.72
CA SER A 241 -18.37 -14.23 1.61
C SER A 241 -17.15 -13.59 2.29
N LEU A 242 -16.92 -12.30 2.05
CA LEU A 242 -15.78 -11.56 2.58
C LEU A 242 -15.83 -11.37 4.11
N LYS A 243 -17.02 -11.34 4.72
CA LYS A 243 -17.15 -11.24 6.20
C LYS A 243 -16.44 -12.35 6.96
N LYS A 244 -16.17 -13.48 6.35
CA LYS A 244 -15.45 -14.60 6.97
C LYS A 244 -13.95 -14.36 7.07
N GLY A 245 -13.38 -13.60 6.13
CA GLY A 245 -11.94 -13.38 6.03
C GLY A 245 -11.48 -11.93 6.26
N PHE A 246 -12.41 -10.98 6.42
CA PHE A 246 -12.11 -9.56 6.54
C PHE A 246 -12.91 -8.89 7.64
N LEU A 247 -12.26 -8.05 8.42
CA LEU A 247 -12.87 -7.24 9.48
C LEU A 247 -13.95 -6.32 8.92
N PHE A 248 -13.66 -5.67 7.78
CA PHE A 248 -14.54 -4.72 7.12
C PHE A 248 -15.24 -5.32 5.89
N GLY A 249 -15.42 -6.63 5.85
CA GLY A 249 -16.05 -7.33 4.71
C GLY A 249 -17.49 -6.91 4.42
N ASP A 250 -18.15 -6.16 5.31
CA ASP A 250 -19.46 -5.56 5.12
C ASP A 250 -19.44 -4.13 4.55
N LYS A 251 -18.27 -3.52 4.42
CA LYS A 251 -18.11 -2.17 3.88
C LYS A 251 -18.20 -2.18 2.34
N LYS A 252 -18.38 -1.00 1.75
CA LYS A 252 -18.67 -0.87 0.33
C LYS A 252 -17.44 -0.84 -0.57
N ASN A 253 -16.34 -0.27 -0.08
CA ASN A 253 -15.21 0.09 -0.92
C ASN A 253 -14.17 -1.02 -1.00
N SER A 254 -13.90 -1.48 -2.21
CA SER A 254 -12.94 -2.56 -2.47
C SER A 254 -11.51 -2.19 -2.03
N GLU A 255 -11.07 -0.95 -2.25
CA GLU A 255 -9.73 -0.50 -1.88
C GLU A 255 -9.44 -0.68 -0.38
N ASN A 256 -10.45 -0.50 0.48
CA ASN A 256 -10.31 -0.69 1.92
C ASN A 256 -10.09 -2.16 2.30
N LEU A 257 -10.68 -3.10 1.56
CA LEU A 257 -10.43 -4.54 1.75
C LEU A 257 -9.03 -4.93 1.28
N PHE A 258 -8.50 -4.29 0.23
CA PHE A 258 -7.13 -4.52 -0.17
C PHE A 258 -6.13 -4.06 0.91
N ILE A 259 -6.42 -3.00 1.67
CA ILE A 259 -5.58 -2.58 2.81
C ILE A 259 -5.51 -3.68 3.89
N GLU A 260 -6.64 -4.34 4.19
CA GLU A 260 -6.64 -5.51 5.07
C GLU A 260 -5.88 -6.69 4.46
N ARG A 261 -6.06 -6.96 3.16
CA ARG A 261 -5.35 -8.01 2.45
C ARG A 261 -3.83 -7.80 2.52
N TRP A 262 -3.36 -6.57 2.40
CA TRP A 262 -1.93 -6.27 2.51
C TRP A 262 -1.39 -6.59 3.90
N TYR A 263 -2.16 -6.28 4.94
CA TYR A 263 -1.80 -6.69 6.31
C TYR A 263 -1.70 -8.22 6.45
N GLN A 264 -2.63 -8.95 5.85
CA GLN A 264 -2.63 -10.42 5.89
C GLN A 264 -1.43 -11.02 5.14
N LEU A 265 -1.02 -10.43 4.01
CA LEU A 265 0.05 -10.94 3.16
C LEU A 265 1.45 -10.62 3.69
N LEU A 266 1.65 -9.42 4.22
CA LEU A 266 2.96 -8.98 4.67
C LEU A 266 3.40 -9.70 5.93
N ARG A 267 4.68 -10.07 5.98
CA ARG A 267 5.36 -10.43 7.24
C ARG A 267 5.57 -9.21 8.13
N GLU A 268 5.94 -9.43 9.38
CA GLU A 268 6.39 -8.34 10.26
C GLU A 268 7.54 -7.57 9.61
N ASN A 269 7.52 -6.25 9.74
CA ASN A 269 8.44 -5.32 9.07
C ASN A 269 8.40 -5.35 7.53
N GLY A 270 7.46 -6.07 6.92
CA GLY A 270 7.24 -6.05 5.47
C GLY A 270 6.82 -4.65 5.01
N ARG A 271 7.23 -4.28 3.78
CA ARG A 271 7.10 -2.94 3.22
C ARG A 271 5.95 -2.87 2.22
N LEU A 272 5.21 -1.79 2.27
CA LEU A 272 4.07 -1.49 1.40
C LEU A 272 4.31 -0.18 0.65
N ALA A 273 4.07 -0.20 -0.65
CA ALA A 273 3.79 1.00 -1.42
C ALA A 273 2.52 0.79 -2.24
N ALA A 274 1.53 1.62 -2.03
CA ALA A 274 0.23 1.47 -2.67
C ALA A 274 -0.32 2.81 -3.16
N VAL A 275 -0.84 2.81 -4.39
CA VAL A 275 -1.58 3.96 -4.91
C VAL A 275 -3.01 3.89 -4.36
N LEU A 276 -3.47 4.96 -3.76
CA LEU A 276 -4.80 5.05 -3.15
C LEU A 276 -5.49 6.36 -3.55
N PRO A 277 -6.82 6.36 -3.69
CA PRO A 277 -7.57 7.60 -3.89
C PRO A 277 -7.52 8.48 -2.63
N GLU A 278 -7.54 9.80 -2.80
CA GLU A 278 -7.52 10.77 -1.70
C GLU A 278 -8.63 10.52 -0.68
N SER A 279 -9.76 9.99 -1.12
CA SER A 279 -10.89 9.67 -0.22
C SER A 279 -10.53 8.73 0.94
N VAL A 280 -9.49 7.91 0.79
CA VAL A 280 -8.98 7.06 1.89
C VAL A 280 -8.40 7.94 3.01
N PHE A 281 -7.76 9.04 2.63
CA PHE A 281 -7.03 9.91 3.57
C PHE A 281 -7.88 11.01 4.19
N ASP A 282 -8.89 11.53 3.50
CA ASP A 282 -9.60 12.76 3.88
C ASP A 282 -11.05 12.57 4.29
N THR A 283 -11.79 11.58 3.74
CA THR A 283 -13.23 11.47 3.99
C THR A 283 -13.57 10.94 5.38
N SER A 284 -14.71 11.37 5.91
CA SER A 284 -15.22 10.88 7.18
C SER A 284 -15.67 9.42 7.14
N GLU A 285 -16.10 8.93 5.99
CA GLU A 285 -16.52 7.54 5.78
C GLU A 285 -15.36 6.55 5.95
N ASN A 286 -14.14 6.96 5.60
CA ASN A 286 -12.93 6.13 5.66
C ASN A 286 -12.14 6.26 6.97
N LYS A 287 -12.71 6.86 8.02
CA LYS A 287 -12.06 6.95 9.34
C LYS A 287 -11.60 5.60 9.86
N TYR A 288 -12.43 4.58 9.73
CA TYR A 288 -12.14 3.24 10.24
C TYR A 288 -10.88 2.62 9.59
N ILE A 289 -10.70 2.84 8.29
CA ILE A 289 -9.53 2.28 7.59
C ILE A 289 -8.25 3.05 7.94
N ARG A 290 -8.34 4.37 8.17
CA ARG A 290 -7.18 5.13 8.67
C ARG A 290 -6.74 4.63 10.06
N LEU A 291 -7.69 4.34 10.94
CA LEU A 291 -7.38 3.74 12.24
C LEU A 291 -6.75 2.36 12.09
N PHE A 292 -7.25 1.55 11.16
CA PHE A 292 -6.65 0.26 10.83
C PHE A 292 -5.20 0.43 10.37
N ILE A 293 -4.94 1.37 9.47
CA ILE A 293 -3.58 1.68 9.02
C ILE A 293 -2.69 2.07 10.21
N TYR A 294 -3.14 2.99 11.06
CA TYR A 294 -2.35 3.41 12.22
C TYR A 294 -2.13 2.31 13.26
N LYS A 295 -3.10 1.41 13.44
CA LYS A 295 -2.96 0.27 14.36
C LYS A 295 -1.92 -0.72 13.85
N TYR A 296 -1.98 -1.09 12.57
CA TYR A 296 -1.26 -2.23 12.03
C TYR A 296 -0.01 -1.88 11.22
N PHE A 297 0.13 -0.63 10.83
CA PHE A 297 1.27 -0.15 10.05
C PHE A 297 1.93 1.06 10.70
N LYS A 298 3.23 1.21 10.44
CA LYS A 298 3.96 2.48 10.55
C LYS A 298 3.86 3.17 9.20
N VAL A 299 3.15 4.27 9.12
CA VAL A 299 3.12 5.10 7.91
C VAL A 299 4.47 5.80 7.80
N LYS A 300 5.23 5.52 6.77
CA LYS A 300 6.55 6.11 6.52
C LYS A 300 6.44 7.40 5.73
N ALA A 301 5.59 7.38 4.69
CA ALA A 301 5.35 8.56 3.87
C ALA A 301 3.99 8.51 3.18
N VAL A 302 3.51 9.70 2.78
CA VAL A 302 2.41 9.87 1.83
C VAL A 302 2.86 10.89 0.78
N VAL A 303 2.80 10.49 -0.50
CA VAL A 303 3.18 11.35 -1.63
C VAL A 303 1.95 11.57 -2.51
N SER A 304 1.46 12.81 -2.51
CA SER A 304 0.31 13.22 -3.31
C SER A 304 0.72 13.42 -4.76
N LEU A 305 0.05 12.72 -5.69
CA LEU A 305 0.30 12.79 -7.13
C LEU A 305 -0.54 13.90 -7.78
N PRO A 306 -0.15 14.39 -8.97
CA PRO A 306 -0.96 15.33 -9.72
C PRO A 306 -2.37 14.81 -9.99
N GLN A 307 -3.35 15.72 -10.07
CA GLN A 307 -4.75 15.38 -10.39
C GLN A 307 -4.90 14.51 -11.65
N LEU A 308 -4.01 14.71 -12.63
CA LEU A 308 -4.08 14.07 -13.93
C LEU A 308 -3.12 12.88 -14.08
N ALA A 309 -2.59 12.34 -12.97
CA ALA A 309 -1.60 11.26 -12.99
C ALA A 309 -2.09 9.99 -13.71
N PHE A 310 -3.39 9.74 -13.68
CA PHE A 310 -4.01 8.56 -14.28
C PHE A 310 -4.92 8.86 -15.48
N GLU A 311 -4.80 10.07 -16.08
CA GLU A 311 -5.49 10.35 -17.32
C GLU A 311 -4.94 9.47 -18.48
N PRO A 312 -5.76 9.14 -19.47
CA PRO A 312 -7.18 9.52 -19.68
C PRO A 312 -8.18 8.58 -18.97
N PHE A 313 -7.73 7.74 -18.06
CA PHE A 313 -8.54 6.65 -17.50
C PHE A 313 -9.42 7.09 -16.34
N THR A 314 -8.91 7.97 -15.49
CA THR A 314 -9.65 8.58 -14.38
C THR A 314 -9.11 9.96 -14.06
N SER A 315 -10.00 10.81 -13.55
CA SER A 315 -9.66 12.11 -12.96
C SER A 315 -9.55 12.04 -11.42
N THR A 316 -9.55 10.84 -10.83
CA THR A 316 -9.46 10.68 -9.38
C THR A 316 -8.08 11.12 -8.89
N LYS A 317 -8.04 12.08 -7.99
CA LYS A 317 -6.81 12.49 -7.28
C LYS A 317 -6.35 11.30 -6.42
N THR A 318 -5.06 11.02 -6.46
CA THR A 318 -4.46 9.87 -5.78
C THR A 318 -3.20 10.27 -5.04
N SER A 319 -2.89 9.49 -4.00
CA SER A 319 -1.63 9.55 -3.28
C SER A 319 -1.00 8.16 -3.18
N ILE A 320 0.31 8.11 -3.02
CA ILE A 320 1.03 6.87 -2.73
C ILE A 320 1.24 6.77 -1.22
N LEU A 321 0.72 5.71 -0.63
CA LEU A 321 0.98 5.34 0.75
C LEU A 321 2.23 4.47 0.82
N PHE A 322 3.21 4.89 1.62
CA PHE A 322 4.37 4.09 2.01
C PHE A 322 4.25 3.71 3.48
N ALA A 323 4.22 2.41 3.75
CA ALA A 323 4.00 1.93 5.10
C ALA A 323 4.77 0.63 5.38
N GLN A 324 5.01 0.36 6.64
CA GLN A 324 5.67 -0.85 7.12
C GLN A 324 4.75 -1.58 8.09
N LYS A 325 4.54 -2.89 7.90
CA LYS A 325 3.74 -3.67 8.85
C LYS A 325 4.42 -3.70 10.23
N LYS A 326 3.67 -3.37 11.25
CA LYS A 326 4.14 -3.45 12.64
C LYS A 326 4.38 -4.90 13.07
N THR A 327 5.30 -5.06 14.02
CA THR A 327 5.48 -6.33 14.73
C THR A 327 4.30 -6.60 15.67
N GLN A 328 4.10 -7.85 16.03
CA GLN A 328 3.06 -8.23 16.99
C GLN A 328 3.23 -7.49 18.34
N ALA A 329 4.47 -7.34 18.80
CA ALA A 329 4.77 -6.60 20.03
C ALA A 329 4.34 -5.12 19.97
N GLU A 330 4.50 -4.47 18.82
CA GLU A 330 4.05 -3.08 18.61
C GLU A 330 2.52 -2.98 18.56
N ILE A 331 1.84 -3.97 17.97
CA ILE A 331 0.38 -4.05 17.94
C ILE A 331 -0.16 -4.27 19.37
N GLU A 332 0.44 -5.14 20.15
CA GLU A 332 0.07 -5.37 21.54
C GLU A 332 0.29 -4.12 22.41
N LYS A 333 1.41 -3.42 22.21
CA LYS A 333 1.66 -2.14 22.88
C LYS A 333 0.57 -1.12 22.54
N TRP A 334 0.21 -1.01 21.24
CA TRP A 334 -0.87 -0.12 20.79
C TRP A 334 -2.21 -0.52 21.44
N ASN A 335 -2.57 -1.81 21.44
CA ASN A 335 -3.81 -2.30 22.05
C ASN A 335 -3.89 -1.99 23.53
N LYS A 336 -2.79 -2.14 24.29
CA LYS A 336 -2.73 -1.81 25.71
C LYS A 336 -2.98 -0.33 25.95
N ILE A 337 -2.26 0.55 25.23
CA ILE A 337 -2.43 2.00 25.37
C ILE A 337 -3.85 2.41 24.96
N TRP A 338 -4.39 1.83 23.88
CA TRP A 338 -5.77 2.08 23.46
C TRP A 338 -6.79 1.72 24.55
N ALA A 339 -6.64 0.59 25.21
CA ALA A 339 -7.52 0.16 26.28
C ALA A 339 -7.45 1.11 27.50
N ASP A 340 -6.25 1.52 27.91
CA ASP A 340 -6.04 2.44 29.01
C ASP A 340 -6.64 3.83 28.71
N VAL A 341 -6.41 4.35 27.52
CA VAL A 341 -6.95 5.63 27.06
C VAL A 341 -8.48 5.57 26.90
N SER A 342 -9.01 4.45 26.42
CA SER A 342 -10.46 4.23 26.30
C SER A 342 -11.15 4.27 27.66
N LYS A 343 -10.52 3.69 28.70
CA LYS A 343 -11.02 3.76 30.08
C LYS A 343 -10.99 5.19 30.61
N LEU A 344 -9.89 5.91 30.37
CA LEU A 344 -9.78 7.33 30.72
C LEU A 344 -10.87 8.17 30.04
N TYR A 345 -11.05 7.97 28.72
CA TYR A 345 -12.11 8.63 27.97
C TYR A 345 -13.49 8.41 28.60
N GLY A 346 -13.85 7.17 28.95
CA GLY A 346 -15.13 6.87 29.56
C GLY A 346 -15.36 7.60 30.90
N GLN A 347 -14.31 7.69 31.73
CA GLN A 347 -14.35 8.43 32.98
C GLN A 347 -14.52 9.95 32.78
N LEU A 348 -13.72 10.52 31.87
CA LEU A 348 -13.79 11.93 31.52
C LEU A 348 -15.13 12.29 30.90
N LYS A 349 -15.63 11.48 29.98
CA LYS A 349 -16.94 11.66 29.33
C LYS A 349 -18.05 11.77 30.36
N THR A 350 -18.15 10.80 31.27
CA THR A 350 -19.19 10.80 32.33
C THR A 350 -19.11 12.04 33.21
N ARG A 351 -17.91 12.45 33.61
CA ARG A 351 -17.71 13.67 34.40
C ARG A 351 -18.09 14.92 33.62
N THR A 352 -17.65 15.02 32.37
CA THR A 352 -17.94 16.15 31.47
C THR A 352 -19.45 16.32 31.26
N GLU A 353 -20.15 15.24 30.94
CA GLU A 353 -21.63 15.28 30.77
C GLU A 353 -22.34 15.71 32.05
N ASN A 354 -21.89 15.25 33.20
CA ASN A 354 -22.43 15.64 34.48
C ASN A 354 -22.14 17.13 34.83
N ILE A 355 -20.95 17.65 34.52
CA ILE A 355 -20.63 19.07 34.67
C ILE A 355 -21.51 19.92 33.76
N ILE A 356 -21.71 19.51 32.49
CA ILE A 356 -22.62 20.19 31.57
C ILE A 356 -24.04 20.21 32.11
N ASP A 357 -24.54 19.10 32.65
CA ASP A 357 -25.90 19.06 33.23
C ASP A 357 -26.05 19.95 34.46
N VAL A 358 -24.98 20.14 35.25
CA VAL A 358 -25.00 21.11 36.39
C VAL A 358 -24.99 22.55 35.88
N VAL A 359 -24.13 22.87 34.89
CA VAL A 359 -24.06 24.20 34.28
C VAL A 359 -25.41 24.58 33.64
N ASP A 360 -26.08 23.61 33.02
CA ASP A 360 -27.41 23.80 32.42
C ASP A 360 -28.57 23.85 33.43
N GLY A 361 -28.29 23.66 34.72
CA GLY A 361 -29.32 23.62 35.77
C GLY A 361 -30.21 22.38 35.72
N LYS A 362 -29.85 21.36 34.96
CA LYS A 362 -30.62 20.10 34.82
C LYS A 362 -30.49 19.18 36.02
N LYS A 363 -29.33 19.18 36.66
CA LYS A 363 -29.01 18.28 37.79
C LYS A 363 -28.28 19.01 38.90
N ALA A 364 -28.57 18.66 40.15
CA ALA A 364 -27.80 19.16 41.29
C ALA A 364 -26.49 18.40 41.47
N LYS A 365 -25.35 19.09 41.59
CA LYS A 365 -24.01 18.52 41.76
C LYS A 365 -23.95 17.46 42.86
N ALA A 366 -24.60 17.71 44.04
CA ALA A 366 -24.62 16.79 45.18
C ALA A 366 -25.20 15.41 44.87
N LYS A 367 -26.06 15.31 43.82
CA LYS A 367 -26.66 14.03 43.37
C LYS A 367 -25.80 13.26 42.36
N LEU A 368 -24.64 13.78 41.98
CA LEU A 368 -23.79 13.23 40.94
C LEU A 368 -22.47 12.69 41.53
N PRO A 369 -22.41 11.39 41.89
CA PRO A 369 -21.24 10.81 42.57
C PRO A 369 -19.89 11.07 41.87
N SER A 370 -19.89 11.14 40.54
CA SER A 370 -18.66 11.31 39.73
C SER A 370 -18.01 12.70 39.86
N ILE A 371 -18.78 13.72 40.30
CA ILE A 371 -18.31 15.10 40.37
C ILE A 371 -18.65 15.81 41.72
N ARG A 372 -19.44 15.21 42.59
CA ARG A 372 -19.92 15.86 43.82
C ARG A 372 -18.81 16.38 44.74
N ASN A 373 -17.66 15.73 44.74
CA ASN A 373 -16.52 16.07 45.59
C ASN A 373 -15.46 16.87 44.86
N LEU A 374 -15.64 17.21 43.55
CA LEU A 374 -14.69 18.02 42.83
C LEU A 374 -14.77 19.48 43.23
N THR A 375 -13.61 20.11 43.36
CA THR A 375 -13.46 21.55 43.45
C THR A 375 -13.76 22.19 42.09
N GLU A 376 -14.03 23.53 42.05
CA GLU A 376 -14.22 24.27 40.80
C GLU A 376 -13.01 24.15 39.85
N LYS A 377 -11.78 24.10 40.41
CA LYS A 377 -10.56 23.90 39.64
C LYS A 377 -10.51 22.52 39.02
N GLU A 378 -10.84 21.46 39.76
CA GLU A 378 -10.88 20.09 39.27
C GLU A 378 -11.96 19.89 38.21
N GLU A 379 -13.11 20.54 38.33
CA GLU A 379 -14.14 20.57 37.27
C GLU A 379 -13.61 21.22 35.98
N ALA A 380 -12.91 22.35 36.10
CA ALA A 380 -12.29 23.00 34.96
C ALA A 380 -11.21 22.09 34.34
N ASP A 381 -10.43 21.40 35.15
CA ASP A 381 -9.39 20.45 34.64
C ASP A 381 -10.00 19.24 33.93
N VAL A 382 -11.16 18.73 34.37
CA VAL A 382 -11.91 17.70 33.63
C VAL A 382 -12.33 18.20 32.25
N ILE A 383 -12.89 19.40 32.15
CA ILE A 383 -13.32 19.97 30.86
C ILE A 383 -12.12 20.21 29.95
N LYS A 384 -11.02 20.74 30.48
CA LYS A 384 -9.76 20.95 29.73
C LYS A 384 -9.19 19.65 29.18
N ALA A 385 -9.15 18.61 30.01
CA ALA A 385 -8.68 17.29 29.60
C ALA A 385 -9.56 16.68 28.49
N MET A 386 -10.88 16.91 28.56
CA MET A 386 -11.80 16.45 27.52
C MET A 386 -11.65 17.24 26.21
N LEU A 387 -11.41 18.52 26.27
CA LEU A 387 -11.23 19.38 25.09
C LEU A 387 -9.94 19.09 24.32
N GLN A 388 -8.88 18.66 24.96
CA GLN A 388 -7.56 18.39 24.33
C GLN A 388 -7.10 19.57 23.45
N SER A 389 -6.85 19.32 22.17
CA SER A 389 -6.38 20.29 21.18
C SER A 389 -7.42 21.35 20.80
N TYR A 390 -8.70 21.15 21.13
CA TYR A 390 -9.73 22.18 20.93
C TYR A 390 -9.57 23.37 21.90
N LEU A 391 -8.90 23.16 23.04
CA LEU A 391 -8.68 24.22 24.01
C LEU A 391 -7.66 25.24 23.51
N SER A 392 -8.09 26.49 23.38
CA SER A 392 -7.17 27.59 23.09
C SER A 392 -6.20 27.84 24.26
N PRO A 393 -4.92 28.13 24.00
CA PRO A 393 -3.95 28.48 25.03
C PRO A 393 -4.40 29.65 25.90
N ALA A 394 -5.17 30.60 25.34
CA ALA A 394 -5.71 31.75 26.05
C ALA A 394 -6.82 31.42 27.07
N ASP A 395 -7.39 30.23 27.00
CA ASP A 395 -8.53 29.81 27.84
C ASP A 395 -8.12 28.82 28.96
N LYS A 396 -6.84 28.67 29.21
CA LYS A 396 -6.32 27.72 30.23
C LYS A 396 -6.74 28.02 31.65
N ASP A 397 -6.99 29.31 31.94
CA ASP A 397 -7.36 29.76 33.29
C ASP A 397 -8.89 29.94 33.52
N LYS A 398 -9.69 29.59 32.50
CA LYS A 398 -11.15 29.71 32.60
C LYS A 398 -11.76 28.65 33.51
N SER A 399 -12.87 29.04 34.15
CA SER A 399 -13.72 28.15 34.98
C SER A 399 -14.44 27.09 34.10
N ALA A 400 -14.93 26.03 34.74
CA ALA A 400 -15.70 24.99 34.05
C ALA A 400 -16.95 25.58 33.35
N VAL A 401 -17.64 26.55 33.99
CA VAL A 401 -18.83 27.20 33.43
C VAL A 401 -18.48 27.95 32.14
N GLU A 402 -17.40 28.74 32.16
CA GLU A 402 -16.94 29.49 30.99
C GLU A 402 -16.52 28.59 29.86
N LEU A 403 -15.79 27.50 30.17
CA LEU A 403 -15.35 26.48 29.19
C LEU A 403 -16.54 25.76 28.57
N VAL A 404 -17.49 25.29 29.35
CA VAL A 404 -18.70 24.60 28.86
C VAL A 404 -19.51 25.52 27.97
N THR A 405 -19.64 26.81 28.36
CA THR A 405 -20.37 27.79 27.55
C THR A 405 -19.70 28.07 26.23
N LYS A 406 -18.38 28.29 26.25
CA LYS A 406 -17.59 28.61 25.04
C LYS A 406 -17.45 27.47 24.09
N TYR A 407 -17.17 26.26 24.58
CA TYR A 407 -16.81 25.05 23.78
C TYR A 407 -17.94 24.02 23.69
N ARG A 408 -19.18 24.47 23.75
CA ARG A 408 -20.34 23.57 23.80
C ARG A 408 -20.46 22.66 22.58
N SER A 409 -20.19 23.17 21.39
CA SER A 409 -20.22 22.41 20.13
C SER A 409 -19.13 21.35 20.07
N GLU A 410 -17.92 21.69 20.45
CA GLU A 410 -16.80 20.81 20.51
C GLU A 410 -17.02 19.69 21.56
N LEU A 411 -17.49 20.03 22.74
CA LEU A 411 -17.85 19.09 23.79
C LEU A 411 -18.93 18.10 23.33
N ALA A 412 -19.93 18.57 22.58
CA ALA A 412 -20.96 17.70 22.03
C ALA A 412 -20.40 16.71 20.99
N ILE A 413 -19.41 17.13 20.21
CA ILE A 413 -18.74 16.26 19.22
C ILE A 413 -17.86 15.22 19.91
N ILE A 414 -17.01 15.63 20.85
CA ILE A 414 -16.03 14.75 21.47
C ILE A 414 -16.63 13.80 22.52
N THR A 415 -17.79 14.12 23.11
CA THR A 415 -18.53 13.20 23.99
C THR A 415 -19.42 12.22 23.22
N LYS A 416 -19.63 12.44 21.91
CA LYS A 416 -20.40 11.54 21.06
C LYS A 416 -19.62 10.24 20.83
N LEU A 417 -20.29 9.11 21.00
CA LEU A 417 -19.72 7.77 20.77
C LEU A 417 -19.77 7.42 19.30
N ASP A 418 -18.71 6.78 18.79
CA ASP A 418 -18.65 6.26 17.41
C ASP A 418 -19.35 4.90 17.33
N LYS A 419 -20.68 4.90 17.29
CA LYS A 419 -21.50 3.67 17.30
C LYS A 419 -21.21 2.76 16.11
N ASP A 420 -20.88 3.34 14.96
CA ASP A 420 -20.58 2.59 13.73
C ASP A 420 -19.26 1.79 13.84
N LEU A 421 -18.37 2.19 14.75
CA LEU A 421 -17.08 1.55 15.00
C LEU A 421 -17.02 0.77 16.31
N GLN A 422 -18.14 0.67 17.03
CA GLN A 422 -18.21 -0.01 18.35
C GLN A 422 -17.66 -1.43 18.31
N GLY A 423 -17.98 -2.20 17.27
CA GLY A 423 -17.53 -3.59 17.11
C GLY A 423 -16.03 -3.73 16.82
N TYR A 424 -15.34 -2.64 16.41
CA TYR A 424 -13.96 -2.67 15.95
C TYR A 424 -12.98 -2.00 16.93
N PHE A 425 -13.40 -0.90 17.57
CA PHE A 425 -12.52 -0.06 18.39
C PHE A 425 -13.09 0.23 19.78
N GLY A 426 -14.20 -0.40 20.15
CA GLY A 426 -14.86 -0.22 21.45
C GLY A 426 -15.83 0.96 21.47
N TYR A 427 -16.54 1.10 22.59
CA TYR A 427 -17.60 2.10 22.77
C TYR A 427 -17.03 3.44 23.24
N VAL A 428 -16.35 4.15 22.35
CA VAL A 428 -15.60 5.38 22.59
C VAL A 428 -15.80 6.41 21.48
N ASN A 429 -15.31 7.63 21.67
CA ASN A 429 -15.02 8.52 20.55
C ASN A 429 -13.62 8.16 20.00
N VAL A 430 -13.57 7.52 18.85
CA VAL A 430 -12.35 6.91 18.33
C VAL A 430 -11.25 7.93 18.08
N TRP A 431 -11.59 9.14 17.64
CA TRP A 431 -10.60 10.18 17.34
C TRP A 431 -10.05 10.82 18.58
N TRP A 432 -10.86 10.99 19.62
CA TRP A 432 -10.37 11.44 20.91
C TRP A 432 -9.36 10.43 21.50
N VAL A 433 -9.72 9.15 21.48
CA VAL A 433 -8.82 8.09 21.96
C VAL A 433 -7.56 8.02 21.11
N PHE A 434 -7.69 8.05 19.78
CA PHE A 434 -6.56 8.04 18.86
C PHE A 434 -5.58 9.20 19.11
N SER A 435 -6.11 10.40 19.34
CA SER A 435 -5.28 11.59 19.62
C SER A 435 -4.37 11.40 20.84
N GLU A 436 -4.88 10.79 21.91
CA GLU A 436 -4.07 10.49 23.10
C GLU A 436 -3.10 9.29 22.90
N VAL A 437 -3.52 8.28 22.14
CA VAL A 437 -2.64 7.17 21.75
C VAL A 437 -1.47 7.66 20.90
N ALA A 438 -1.74 8.52 19.93
CA ALA A 438 -0.71 9.08 19.05
C ALA A 438 0.34 9.89 19.81
N LYS A 439 -0.05 10.63 20.86
CA LYS A 439 0.90 11.35 21.73
C LYS A 439 1.87 10.42 22.47
N GLN A 440 1.41 9.19 22.78
CA GLN A 440 2.22 8.20 23.49
C GLN A 440 3.07 7.32 22.55
N LEU A 441 2.74 7.30 21.27
CA LEU A 441 3.43 6.53 20.22
C LEU A 441 3.77 7.44 19.03
N PRO A 442 4.53 8.53 19.25
CA PRO A 442 4.88 9.44 18.17
C PRO A 442 5.87 8.79 17.19
N TYR A 443 5.73 9.08 15.91
CA TYR A 443 6.72 8.82 14.87
C TYR A 443 6.52 9.80 13.71
N ASP A 444 7.58 10.04 12.95
CA ASP A 444 7.55 10.98 11.84
C ASP A 444 6.96 10.35 10.59
N ILE A 445 6.17 11.14 9.85
CA ILE A 445 5.63 10.77 8.55
C ILE A 445 6.08 11.82 7.54
N PHE A 446 6.80 11.37 6.52
CA PHE A 446 7.17 12.25 5.41
C PHE A 446 5.96 12.53 4.53
N MET A 447 5.73 13.80 4.22
CA MET A 447 4.62 14.24 3.36
C MET A 447 5.16 15.07 2.20
N ALA A 448 4.76 14.72 0.98
CA ALA A 448 5.10 15.48 -0.21
C ALA A 448 3.89 15.60 -1.14
N GLU A 449 3.82 16.69 -1.88
CA GLU A 449 2.92 16.89 -2.99
C GLU A 449 3.73 17.26 -4.23
N VAL A 450 3.42 16.65 -5.37
CA VAL A 450 4.10 16.88 -6.63
C VAL A 450 3.13 17.32 -7.73
N ASP A 451 3.57 18.25 -8.57
CA ASP A 451 2.78 18.77 -9.69
C ASP A 451 3.15 18.08 -11.01
N ALA A 452 4.34 17.48 -11.12
CA ALA A 452 4.84 16.86 -12.31
C ALA A 452 5.59 15.54 -12.02
N ILE A 453 5.32 14.51 -12.81
CA ILE A 453 5.79 13.12 -12.58
C ILE A 453 6.52 12.53 -13.79
N GLY A 454 7.10 13.40 -14.63
CA GLY A 454 7.87 13.00 -15.80
C GLY A 454 7.04 12.77 -17.06
N TYR A 455 5.72 12.80 -16.98
CA TYR A 455 4.83 12.64 -18.13
C TYR A 455 3.50 13.37 -17.95
N LYS A 456 2.88 13.65 -19.09
CA LYS A 456 1.47 14.06 -19.19
C LYS A 456 0.80 13.28 -20.30
N ARG A 457 -0.25 12.55 -19.99
CA ARG A 457 -1.01 11.71 -20.91
C ARG A 457 -2.30 12.37 -21.36
N THR A 458 -2.68 12.07 -22.60
CA THR A 458 -4.00 12.32 -23.17
C THR A 458 -4.47 11.04 -23.87
N THR A 459 -5.70 11.02 -24.37
CA THR A 459 -6.22 9.87 -25.16
C THR A 459 -5.39 9.58 -26.42
N ARG A 460 -4.61 10.54 -26.94
CA ARG A 460 -3.92 10.43 -28.23
C ARG A 460 -2.40 10.53 -28.15
N SER A 461 -1.86 11.02 -27.05
CA SER A 461 -0.42 11.31 -26.93
C SER A 461 0.05 11.28 -25.47
N GLU A 462 1.33 11.00 -25.33
CA GLU A 462 2.08 11.18 -24.09
C GLU A 462 3.19 12.20 -24.37
N LYS A 463 3.41 13.13 -23.44
CA LYS A 463 4.48 14.14 -23.51
C LYS A 463 5.33 14.00 -22.25
N GLU A 464 6.65 14.10 -22.44
CA GLU A 464 7.59 14.22 -21.33
C GLU A 464 7.41 15.56 -20.62
N THR A 465 7.53 15.55 -19.30
CA THR A 465 7.48 16.71 -18.41
C THR A 465 8.63 16.62 -17.39
N ILE A 466 8.77 17.65 -16.56
CA ILE A 466 9.64 17.59 -15.39
C ILE A 466 9.18 16.42 -14.50
N ASN A 467 10.13 15.73 -13.86
CA ASN A 467 9.86 14.66 -12.93
C ASN A 467 10.34 15.07 -11.51
N GLU A 468 9.40 15.44 -10.64
CA GLU A 468 9.69 15.84 -9.26
C GLU A 468 9.83 14.62 -8.33
N LEU A 469 9.37 13.44 -8.78
CA LEU A 469 9.52 12.21 -8.00
C LEU A 469 10.98 11.77 -7.91
N TYR A 470 11.70 11.78 -9.03
CA TYR A 470 13.12 11.42 -9.09
C TYR A 470 13.80 11.96 -10.35
N ARG A 471 15.11 12.07 -10.29
CA ARG A 471 15.94 12.39 -11.45
C ARG A 471 16.25 11.14 -12.25
N SER A 472 16.19 11.24 -13.56
CA SER A 472 16.56 10.15 -14.46
C SER A 472 17.76 10.56 -15.31
N VAL A 473 18.78 9.72 -15.34
CA VAL A 473 19.83 9.76 -16.33
C VAL A 473 19.56 8.66 -17.34
N ASN A 474 19.52 8.98 -18.61
CA ASN A 474 19.18 8.05 -19.70
C ASN A 474 17.76 7.45 -19.58
N ASN A 475 16.77 8.27 -19.21
CA ASN A 475 15.34 7.93 -19.13
C ASN A 475 14.93 6.79 -18.17
N ASN A 476 15.83 6.21 -17.37
CA ASN A 476 15.48 4.95 -16.70
C ASN A 476 16.09 4.71 -15.33
N GLU A 477 17.09 5.45 -14.89
CA GLU A 477 17.70 5.25 -13.58
C GLU A 477 17.52 6.48 -12.71
N PRO A 478 16.92 6.35 -11.52
CA PRO A 478 16.95 7.41 -10.54
C PRO A 478 18.40 7.69 -10.13
N MET A 479 18.89 8.89 -10.39
CA MET A 479 20.19 9.33 -9.90
C MET A 479 20.03 10.29 -8.73
N VAL A 480 20.86 10.10 -7.74
CA VAL A 480 21.18 11.11 -6.75
C VAL A 480 22.34 11.90 -7.35
N ASP A 481 22.11 13.14 -7.74
CA ASP A 481 23.14 14.06 -8.21
C ASP A 481 23.24 15.20 -7.21
N ASP A 482 24.41 15.39 -6.64
CA ASP A 482 24.69 16.36 -5.57
C ASP A 482 24.54 17.83 -6.00
N ASN A 483 24.29 18.11 -7.29
CA ASN A 483 24.33 19.46 -7.83
C ASN A 483 22.99 20.06 -8.25
N ILE A 484 21.85 19.37 -8.11
CA ILE A 484 20.56 19.84 -8.63
C ILE A 484 19.41 19.53 -7.65
N ILE A 485 18.38 20.38 -7.71
CA ILE A 485 17.11 20.37 -6.99
C ILE A 485 16.76 19.01 -6.37
N GLU A 486 16.60 18.99 -5.06
CA GLU A 486 16.12 17.83 -4.30
C GLU A 486 14.79 17.32 -4.88
N THR A 487 14.73 16.01 -5.09
CA THR A 487 13.51 15.33 -5.50
C THR A 487 12.88 14.61 -4.31
N VAL A 488 11.62 14.20 -4.43
CA VAL A 488 10.95 13.41 -3.39
C VAL A 488 11.74 12.15 -3.05
N LEU A 489 12.37 11.51 -4.05
CA LEU A 489 13.16 10.29 -3.83
C LEU A 489 14.38 10.54 -2.94
N ASP A 490 15.03 11.69 -3.03
CA ASP A 490 16.22 12.01 -2.22
C ASP A 490 15.85 11.96 -0.73
N GLU A 491 14.70 12.48 -0.36
CA GLU A 491 14.19 12.41 1.02
C GLU A 491 13.70 11.00 1.39
N MET A 492 12.99 10.33 0.49
CA MET A 492 12.51 8.96 0.72
C MET A 492 13.66 7.97 0.98
N ARG A 493 14.83 8.20 0.39
CA ARG A 493 16.02 7.35 0.59
C ARG A 493 16.69 7.55 1.95
N LYS A 494 16.35 8.61 2.70
CA LYS A 494 16.81 8.86 4.07
C LYS A 494 15.92 8.15 5.11
N ILE A 495 14.71 7.74 4.75
CA ILE A 495 13.77 7.06 5.64
C ILE A 495 14.34 5.70 6.09
N GLU A 496 14.32 5.47 7.39
CA GLU A 496 14.67 4.17 7.97
C GLU A 496 13.48 3.21 7.90
N TRP A 497 13.72 1.99 7.38
CA TRP A 497 12.70 0.96 7.23
C TRP A 497 12.83 -0.19 8.25
N ASP A 498 13.90 -0.21 9.01
CA ASP A 498 14.20 -1.32 9.95
C ASP A 498 14.41 -0.82 11.37
#